data_0ba9e063c5e52cc2157e1504ff51ff51
#
_entry.id   0ba9e063c5e52cc2157e1504ff51ff51
#
_cell.length_a   1.000
_cell.length_b   1.000
_cell.length_c   1.000
_cell.angle_alpha   90.00
_cell.angle_beta   90.00
_cell.angle_gamma   90.00
#
_symmetry.space_group_name_H-M   'P 1'
#
loop_
_entity.id
_entity.type
_entity.pdbx_description
1 polymer ?
#
loop_
_entity_poly.entity_id
_entity_poly.type
_entity_poly.pdbx_seq_one_letter_code
_entity_poly.pdbx_strand_id
1 'polypeptide(L)'
;MTWDEKFNELFNRCFSAYVNGNSDFMSYYTPNDREFLASIGYKPRELFDFVEDLADEGLPAKSTALLVAAVRRDYFLTIQSGKTSPRAISRSDVPSFSETFEGFAYLPRIVAKAEAKLRGELDPDMMFGCGGDRKFLRENGEINPADFLRHVWAAAGDLSKVTEFVKKQNTTPPAAASS
;
A
#
# COMPACT_ATOMS: atom_id res chain seq x y z
N MET A 1 -2.63 8.48 23.06
CA MET A 1 -3.06 8.25 21.67
C MET A 1 -2.09 7.28 21.02
N THR A 2 -2.58 6.14 20.55
CA THR A 2 -1.78 5.12 19.86
C THR A 2 -1.43 5.59 18.45
N TRP A 3 -0.53 4.91 17.74
CA TRP A 3 -0.13 5.30 16.39
C TRP A 3 -1.29 5.16 15.38
N ASP A 4 -2.13 4.15 15.54
CA ASP A 4 -3.29 3.90 14.68
C ASP A 4 -4.42 4.92 14.92
N GLU A 5 -4.62 5.37 16.15
CA GLU A 5 -5.51 6.50 16.47
C GLU A 5 -5.02 7.78 15.78
N LYS A 6 -3.71 8.08 15.87
CA LYS A 6 -3.11 9.26 15.18
C LYS A 6 -3.24 9.14 13.66
N PHE A 7 -3.02 7.95 13.09
CA PHE A 7 -3.17 7.72 11.67
C PHE A 7 -4.61 7.98 11.22
N ASN A 8 -5.59 7.43 11.94
CA ASN A 8 -7.00 7.60 11.64
C ASN A 8 -7.46 9.06 11.75
N GLU A 9 -7.00 9.79 12.77
CA GLU A 9 -7.30 11.21 12.94
C GLU A 9 -6.73 12.04 11.79
N LEU A 10 -5.45 11.81 11.44
CA LEU A 10 -4.79 12.47 10.33
C LEU A 10 -5.47 12.15 9.00
N PHE A 11 -5.78 10.89 8.75
CA PHE A 11 -6.49 10.46 7.54
C PHE A 11 -7.84 11.18 7.40
N ASN A 12 -8.65 11.21 8.45
CA ASN A 12 -9.96 11.87 8.45
C ASN A 12 -9.82 13.37 8.15
N ARG A 13 -8.83 14.03 8.73
CA ARG A 13 -8.57 15.46 8.50
C ARG A 13 -8.16 15.73 7.05
N CYS A 14 -7.25 14.90 6.49
CA CYS A 14 -6.84 15.01 5.10
C CYS A 14 -8.01 14.73 4.15
N PHE A 15 -8.82 13.70 4.42
CA PHE A 15 -10.01 13.38 3.64
C PHE A 15 -11.02 14.53 3.64
N SER A 16 -11.28 15.12 4.80
CA SER A 16 -12.16 16.31 4.90
C SER A 16 -11.62 17.49 4.11
N ALA A 17 -10.31 17.74 4.13
CA ALA A 17 -9.71 18.82 3.36
C ALA A 17 -9.88 18.59 1.84
N TYR A 18 -9.64 17.37 1.38
CA TYR A 18 -9.77 17.01 -0.03
C TYR A 18 -11.22 17.14 -0.53
N VAL A 19 -12.19 16.56 0.16
CA VAL A 19 -13.61 16.64 -0.25
C VAL A 19 -14.19 18.05 -0.17
N ASN A 20 -13.57 18.94 0.60
CA ASN A 20 -13.90 20.36 0.64
C ASN A 20 -13.17 21.19 -0.45
N GLY A 21 -12.51 20.52 -1.40
CA GLY A 21 -11.93 21.16 -2.57
C GLY A 21 -10.46 21.57 -2.45
N ASN A 22 -9.78 21.23 -1.34
CA ASN A 22 -8.34 21.48 -1.23
C ASN A 22 -7.57 20.27 -1.79
N SER A 23 -7.04 20.38 -3.02
CA SER A 23 -6.20 19.36 -3.67
C SER A 23 -4.70 19.53 -3.40
N ASP A 24 -4.29 20.61 -2.71
CA ASP A 24 -2.89 20.80 -2.31
C ASP A 24 -2.56 20.00 -1.07
N PHE A 25 -2.20 18.72 -1.27
CA PHE A 25 -1.88 17.81 -0.17
C PHE A 25 -0.69 18.29 0.68
N MET A 26 0.21 19.08 0.13
CA MET A 26 1.35 19.60 0.90
C MET A 26 0.89 20.53 2.04
N SER A 27 -0.27 21.16 1.89
CA SER A 27 -0.87 22.05 2.90
C SER A 27 -1.56 21.30 4.06
N TYR A 28 -1.77 19.98 3.96
CA TYR A 28 -2.51 19.20 4.96
C TYR A 28 -1.73 18.94 6.23
N TYR A 29 -0.41 18.89 6.13
CA TYR A 29 0.46 18.34 7.16
C TYR A 29 1.16 19.41 7.96
N THR A 30 0.88 19.44 9.26
CA THR A 30 1.65 20.22 10.23
C THR A 30 3.06 19.60 10.42
N PRO A 31 4.03 20.30 11.02
CA PRO A 31 5.30 19.70 11.40
C PRO A 31 5.15 18.41 12.23
N ASN A 32 4.24 18.41 13.19
CA ASN A 32 3.96 17.23 14.03
C ASN A 32 3.40 16.04 13.21
N ASP A 33 2.58 16.30 12.19
CA ASP A 33 2.08 15.25 11.31
C ASP A 33 3.22 14.63 10.49
N ARG A 34 4.14 15.47 10.00
CA ARG A 34 5.31 14.99 9.24
C ARG A 34 6.24 14.16 10.11
N GLU A 35 6.48 14.57 11.35
CA GLU A 35 7.24 13.80 12.32
C GLU A 35 6.56 12.46 12.64
N PHE A 36 5.25 12.48 12.83
CA PHE A 36 4.46 11.27 13.04
C PHE A 36 4.58 10.30 11.86
N LEU A 37 4.34 10.77 10.63
CA LEU A 37 4.47 9.93 9.42
C LEU A 37 5.89 9.37 9.28
N ALA A 38 6.90 10.19 9.50
CA ALA A 38 8.30 9.74 9.48
C ALA A 38 8.56 8.65 10.53
N SER A 39 7.98 8.77 11.73
CA SER A 39 8.14 7.78 12.82
C SER A 39 7.57 6.41 12.50
N ILE A 40 6.64 6.31 11.56
CA ILE A 40 6.05 5.06 11.07
C ILE A 40 6.58 4.67 9.67
N GLY A 41 7.59 5.36 9.17
CA GLY A 41 8.20 5.11 7.87
C GLY A 41 7.33 5.50 6.67
N TYR A 42 6.38 6.41 6.85
CA TYR A 42 5.44 6.87 5.84
C TYR A 42 5.82 8.24 5.28
N LYS A 43 5.51 8.48 4.03
CA LYS A 43 5.63 9.80 3.40
C LYS A 43 4.25 10.47 3.33
N PRO A 44 4.16 11.82 3.38
CA PRO A 44 2.89 12.54 3.20
C PRO A 44 2.13 12.14 1.93
N ARG A 45 2.83 11.97 0.81
CA ARG A 45 2.24 11.55 -0.47
C ARG A 45 1.58 10.17 -0.37
N GLU A 46 2.18 9.22 0.32
CA GLU A 46 1.63 7.87 0.46
C GLU A 46 0.30 7.82 1.20
N LEU A 47 0.11 8.71 2.19
CA LEU A 47 -1.18 8.84 2.86
C LEU A 47 -2.18 9.55 1.95
N PHE A 48 -1.75 10.60 1.25
CA PHE A 48 -2.61 11.34 0.33
C PHE A 48 -3.17 10.47 -0.78
N ASP A 49 -2.37 9.59 -1.39
CA ASP A 49 -2.82 8.68 -2.45
C ASP A 49 -4.04 7.84 -2.01
N PHE A 50 -4.05 7.35 -0.76
CA PHE A 50 -5.20 6.63 -0.21
C PHE A 50 -6.40 7.54 0.08
N VAL A 51 -6.15 8.78 0.47
CA VAL A 51 -7.20 9.79 0.69
C VAL A 51 -7.88 10.15 -0.63
N GLU A 52 -7.09 10.44 -1.66
CA GLU A 52 -7.55 10.78 -3.01
C GLU A 52 -8.37 9.65 -3.62
N ASP A 53 -7.83 8.43 -3.66
CA ASP A 53 -8.52 7.26 -4.21
C ASP A 53 -9.84 6.97 -3.47
N LEU A 54 -9.86 7.08 -2.13
CA LEU A 54 -11.08 6.89 -1.36
C LEU A 54 -12.13 7.96 -1.68
N ALA A 55 -11.72 9.21 -1.83
CA ALA A 55 -12.64 10.31 -2.11
C ALA A 55 -13.20 10.24 -3.54
N ASP A 56 -12.37 9.92 -4.51
CA ASP A 56 -12.72 9.94 -5.94
C ASP A 56 -13.39 8.62 -6.40
N GLU A 57 -12.92 7.48 -5.88
CA GLU A 57 -13.37 6.16 -6.34
C GLU A 57 -14.17 5.38 -5.27
N GLY A 58 -14.19 5.84 -4.02
CA GLY A 58 -14.80 5.11 -2.91
C GLY A 58 -13.95 3.93 -2.42
N LEU A 59 -12.75 3.75 -2.94
CA LEU A 59 -11.83 2.64 -2.64
C LEU A 59 -10.37 3.13 -2.65
N PRO A 60 -9.47 2.48 -1.88
CA PRO A 60 -9.78 1.43 -0.90
C PRO A 60 -10.39 2.03 0.38
N ALA A 61 -11.05 1.20 1.17
CA ALA A 61 -11.57 1.64 2.47
C ALA A 61 -10.44 2.16 3.38
N LYS A 62 -10.75 3.11 4.25
CA LYS A 62 -9.78 3.65 5.24
C LYS A 62 -9.11 2.56 6.08
N SER A 63 -9.86 1.50 6.43
CA SER A 63 -9.31 0.35 7.15
C SER A 63 -8.21 -0.35 6.37
N THR A 64 -8.33 -0.46 5.04
CA THR A 64 -7.27 -1.01 4.19
C THR A 64 -6.03 -0.12 4.20
N ALA A 65 -6.20 1.20 4.11
CA ALA A 65 -5.08 2.14 4.21
C ALA A 65 -4.34 2.00 5.55
N LEU A 66 -5.08 1.89 6.65
CA LEU A 66 -4.50 1.65 7.98
C LEU A 66 -3.73 0.33 8.06
N LEU A 67 -4.29 -0.76 7.52
CA LEU A 67 -3.63 -2.08 7.53
C LEU A 67 -2.35 -2.07 6.69
N VAL A 68 -2.35 -1.43 5.53
CA VAL A 68 -1.14 -1.24 4.71
C VAL A 68 -0.09 -0.43 5.47
N ALA A 69 -0.51 0.64 6.14
CA ALA A 69 0.37 1.45 6.98
C ALA A 69 0.96 0.64 8.15
N ALA A 70 0.17 -0.26 8.75
CA ALA A 70 0.64 -1.16 9.81
C ALA A 70 1.77 -2.08 9.33
N VAL A 71 1.60 -2.72 8.18
CA VAL A 71 2.64 -3.60 7.60
C VAL A 71 3.91 -2.81 7.27
N ARG A 72 3.77 -1.63 6.66
CA ARG A 72 4.91 -0.76 6.36
C ARG A 72 5.64 -0.30 7.63
N ARG A 73 4.89 0.10 8.66
CA ARG A 73 5.44 0.49 9.96
C ARG A 73 6.22 -0.65 10.60
N ASP A 74 5.66 -1.85 10.63
CA ASP A 74 6.30 -3.00 11.24
C ASP A 74 7.59 -3.36 10.50
N TYR A 75 7.60 -3.32 9.18
CA TYR A 75 8.82 -3.49 8.38
C TYR A 75 9.86 -2.40 8.68
N PHE A 76 9.44 -1.14 8.75
CA PHE A 76 10.30 0.00 9.05
C PHE A 76 11.00 -0.14 10.41
N LEU A 77 10.25 -0.52 11.43
CA LEU A 77 10.78 -0.63 12.79
C LEU A 77 11.64 -1.89 12.99
N THR A 78 11.22 -3.03 12.41
CA THR A 78 11.86 -4.33 12.66
C THR A 78 13.00 -4.62 11.69
N ILE A 79 12.82 -4.37 10.41
CA ILE A 79 13.82 -4.67 9.37
C ILE A 79 14.76 -3.50 9.13
N GLN A 80 14.21 -2.29 9.05
CA GLN A 80 15.01 -1.09 8.78
C GLN A 80 15.51 -0.41 10.06
N SER A 81 15.14 -0.91 11.26
CA SER A 81 15.53 -0.33 12.55
C SER A 81 15.21 1.18 12.64
N GLY A 82 14.08 1.59 12.08
CA GLY A 82 13.64 2.98 12.04
C GLY A 82 14.44 3.89 11.10
N LYS A 83 15.22 3.32 10.18
CA LYS A 83 16.02 4.09 9.22
C LYS A 83 15.37 4.09 7.83
N THR A 84 15.23 5.28 7.24
CA THR A 84 14.73 5.42 5.88
C THR A 84 15.75 4.94 4.85
N SER A 85 15.27 4.31 3.77
CA SER A 85 16.12 4.00 2.62
C SER A 85 16.48 5.29 1.86
N PRO A 86 17.73 5.45 1.41
CA PRO A 86 18.12 6.56 0.53
C PRO A 86 17.77 6.32 -0.93
N ARG A 87 17.24 5.13 -1.27
CA ARG A 87 16.91 4.74 -2.65
C ARG A 87 15.50 5.19 -3.01
N ALA A 88 15.30 5.46 -4.31
CA ALA A 88 13.99 5.63 -4.92
C ALA A 88 13.92 4.75 -6.16
N ILE A 89 12.76 4.15 -6.38
CA ILE A 89 12.47 3.31 -7.55
C ILE A 89 11.51 4.06 -8.45
N SER A 90 11.92 4.33 -9.68
CA SER A 90 11.12 5.01 -10.69
C SER A 90 10.18 4.05 -11.43
N ARG A 91 9.26 4.62 -12.23
CA ARG A 91 8.35 3.82 -13.07
C ARG A 91 9.08 2.92 -14.06
N SER A 92 10.25 3.32 -14.53
CA SER A 92 11.08 2.52 -15.45
C SER A 92 11.75 1.33 -14.78
N ASP A 93 11.87 1.34 -13.45
CA ASP A 93 12.53 0.28 -12.68
C ASP A 93 11.56 -0.87 -12.33
N VAL A 94 10.26 -0.68 -12.53
CA VAL A 94 9.27 -1.73 -12.27
C VAL A 94 8.88 -2.45 -13.57
N PRO A 95 8.58 -3.76 -13.50
CA PRO A 95 8.12 -4.54 -14.65
C PRO A 95 6.92 -3.91 -15.37
N SER A 96 6.80 -4.19 -16.67
CA SER A 96 5.68 -3.69 -17.48
C SER A 96 4.33 -4.25 -17.00
N PHE A 97 3.22 -3.63 -17.44
CA PHE A 97 1.87 -4.11 -17.11
C PHE A 97 1.57 -5.50 -17.69
N SER A 98 2.20 -5.87 -18.81
CA SER A 98 2.00 -7.15 -19.49
C SER A 98 2.99 -8.22 -19.08
N GLU A 99 3.98 -7.91 -18.25
CA GLU A 99 4.94 -8.91 -17.81
C GLU A 99 4.27 -9.97 -16.95
N THR A 100 4.60 -11.24 -17.24
CA THR A 100 3.95 -12.40 -16.63
C THR A 100 4.93 -13.24 -15.84
N PHE A 101 4.45 -13.88 -14.79
CA PHE A 101 5.18 -14.93 -14.09
C PHE A 101 4.20 -16.06 -13.75
N GLU A 102 4.56 -17.30 -14.15
CA GLU A 102 3.73 -18.49 -13.97
C GLU A 102 2.25 -18.32 -14.39
N GLY A 103 2.03 -17.58 -15.49
CA GLY A 103 0.69 -17.34 -16.04
C GLY A 103 -0.06 -16.14 -15.46
N PHE A 104 0.49 -15.47 -14.45
CA PHE A 104 -0.11 -14.25 -13.88
C PHE A 104 0.50 -13.00 -14.52
N ALA A 105 -0.24 -12.36 -15.40
CA ALA A 105 0.10 -11.04 -15.90
C ALA A 105 0.01 -10.01 -14.74
N TYR A 106 0.84 -8.96 -14.78
CA TYR A 106 0.90 -7.93 -13.75
C TYR A 106 1.55 -8.34 -12.43
N LEU A 107 1.65 -9.64 -12.11
CA LEU A 107 2.23 -10.11 -10.84
C LEU A 107 3.65 -9.60 -10.59
N PRO A 108 4.59 -9.67 -11.56
CA PRO A 108 5.94 -9.11 -11.34
C PRO A 108 5.92 -7.62 -10.97
N ARG A 109 5.02 -6.86 -11.60
CA ARG A 109 4.89 -5.42 -11.35
C ARG A 109 4.39 -5.11 -9.95
N ILE A 110 3.29 -5.75 -9.53
CA ILE A 110 2.72 -5.47 -8.20
C ILE A 110 3.65 -5.96 -7.09
N VAL A 111 4.41 -7.04 -7.30
CA VAL A 111 5.42 -7.49 -6.34
C VAL A 111 6.55 -6.48 -6.20
N ALA A 112 7.10 -5.97 -7.31
CA ALA A 112 8.13 -4.94 -7.28
C ALA A 112 7.66 -3.66 -6.56
N LYS A 113 6.41 -3.25 -6.80
CA LYS A 113 5.78 -2.11 -6.10
C LYS A 113 5.60 -2.40 -4.59
N ALA A 114 5.18 -3.60 -4.24
CA ALA A 114 5.02 -4.02 -2.84
C ALA A 114 6.36 -4.04 -2.09
N GLU A 115 7.41 -4.55 -2.69
CA GLU A 115 8.76 -4.52 -2.14
C GLU A 115 9.26 -3.08 -1.94
N ALA A 116 9.06 -2.22 -2.92
CA ALA A 116 9.41 -0.81 -2.81
C ALA A 116 8.58 -0.09 -1.73
N LYS A 117 7.28 -0.44 -1.60
CA LYS A 117 6.42 0.04 -0.51
C LYS A 117 6.97 -0.36 0.85
N LEU A 118 7.33 -1.63 1.05
CA LEU A 118 7.93 -2.12 2.28
C LEU A 118 9.20 -1.36 2.67
N ARG A 119 10.03 -1.01 1.71
CA ARG A 119 11.28 -0.28 1.95
C ARG A 119 11.13 1.25 1.98
N GLY A 120 9.94 1.77 1.62
CA GLY A 120 9.73 3.23 1.49
C GLY A 120 10.45 3.86 0.31
N GLU A 121 10.64 3.10 -0.76
CA GLU A 121 11.41 3.46 -1.95
C GLU A 121 10.55 3.84 -3.17
N LEU A 122 9.20 3.81 -3.03
CA LEU A 122 8.32 4.21 -4.13
C LEU A 122 8.56 5.67 -4.53
N ASP A 123 8.66 5.89 -5.85
CA ASP A 123 8.58 7.21 -6.45
C ASP A 123 7.27 7.90 -6.06
N PRO A 124 7.24 9.23 -5.83
CA PRO A 124 6.02 9.96 -5.53
C PRO A 124 4.88 9.77 -6.54
N ASP A 125 5.21 9.43 -7.80
CA ASP A 125 4.25 9.17 -8.87
C ASP A 125 3.77 7.71 -8.94
N MET A 126 4.19 6.87 -8.00
CA MET A 126 3.77 5.48 -7.90
C MET A 126 3.11 5.18 -6.57
N MET A 127 1.95 4.55 -6.64
CA MET A 127 1.21 4.07 -5.47
C MET A 127 1.14 2.54 -5.47
N PHE A 128 1.44 1.92 -4.33
CA PHE A 128 1.03 0.54 -4.06
C PHE A 128 -0.41 0.55 -3.52
N GLY A 129 -1.27 -0.25 -4.12
CA GLY A 129 -2.70 -0.26 -3.81
C GLY A 129 -3.54 0.65 -4.72
N CYS A 130 -2.97 1.13 -5.84
CA CYS A 130 -3.71 1.88 -6.85
C CYS A 130 -4.79 1.03 -7.55
N GLY A 131 -5.63 1.65 -8.37
CA GLY A 131 -6.72 0.97 -9.09
C GLY A 131 -6.29 -0.28 -9.84
N GLY A 132 -5.12 -0.28 -10.49
CA GLY A 132 -4.56 -1.45 -11.18
C GLY A 132 -4.17 -2.58 -10.22
N ASP A 133 -3.54 -2.24 -9.10
CA ASP A 133 -3.20 -3.22 -8.06
C ASP A 133 -4.46 -3.82 -7.44
N ARG A 134 -5.43 -2.97 -7.11
CA ARG A 134 -6.73 -3.43 -6.55
C ARG A 134 -7.49 -4.33 -7.53
N LYS A 135 -7.45 -4.02 -8.83
CA LYS A 135 -8.05 -4.87 -9.86
C LYS A 135 -7.39 -6.25 -9.86
N PHE A 136 -6.06 -6.32 -9.93
CA PHE A 136 -5.33 -7.57 -9.90
C PHE A 136 -5.67 -8.40 -8.65
N LEU A 137 -5.63 -7.79 -7.47
CA LEU A 137 -5.87 -8.47 -6.19
C LEU A 137 -7.32 -8.98 -6.08
N ARG A 138 -8.30 -8.21 -6.56
CA ARG A 138 -9.71 -8.63 -6.60
C ARG A 138 -9.93 -9.80 -7.54
N GLU A 139 -9.39 -9.75 -8.74
CA GLU A 139 -9.52 -10.80 -9.75
C GLU A 139 -8.82 -12.11 -9.36
N ASN A 140 -7.88 -12.05 -8.43
CA ASN A 140 -7.10 -13.19 -7.95
C ASN A 140 -7.48 -13.65 -6.54
N GLY A 141 -8.76 -13.61 -6.18
CA GLY A 141 -9.28 -14.16 -4.93
C GLY A 141 -9.58 -13.10 -3.86
N GLU A 142 -9.90 -11.87 -4.27
CA GLU A 142 -10.29 -10.78 -3.36
C GLU A 142 -9.22 -10.47 -2.30
N ILE A 143 -7.95 -10.56 -2.67
CA ILE A 143 -6.82 -10.41 -1.75
C ILE A 143 -6.78 -8.99 -1.19
N ASN A 144 -6.74 -8.86 0.13
CA ASN A 144 -6.53 -7.57 0.77
C ASN A 144 -5.10 -7.06 0.48
N PRO A 145 -4.90 -5.79 0.09
CA PRO A 145 -3.57 -5.24 -0.19
C PRO A 145 -2.56 -5.40 0.96
N ALA A 146 -3.02 -5.32 2.21
CA ALA A 146 -2.15 -5.52 3.36
C ALA A 146 -1.71 -6.98 3.52
N ASP A 147 -2.58 -7.94 3.22
CA ASP A 147 -2.24 -9.37 3.25
C ASP A 147 -1.26 -9.71 2.13
N PHE A 148 -1.48 -9.17 0.93
CA PHE A 148 -0.52 -9.29 -0.16
C PHE A 148 0.86 -8.75 0.24
N LEU A 149 0.89 -7.55 0.83
CA LEU A 149 2.13 -6.92 1.28
C LEU A 149 2.87 -7.76 2.34
N ARG A 150 2.15 -8.38 3.28
CA ARG A 150 2.72 -9.32 4.26
C ARG A 150 3.32 -10.55 3.60
N HIS A 151 2.65 -11.12 2.59
CA HIS A 151 3.16 -12.28 1.87
C HIS A 151 4.38 -11.96 1.02
N VAL A 152 4.43 -10.78 0.40
CA VAL A 152 5.64 -10.29 -0.28
C VAL A 152 6.80 -10.14 0.71
N TRP A 153 6.55 -9.57 1.89
CA TRP A 153 7.56 -9.51 2.95
C TRP A 153 8.07 -10.90 3.36
N ALA A 154 7.16 -11.82 3.64
CA ALA A 154 7.51 -13.20 4.04
C ALA A 154 8.24 -13.96 2.93
N ALA A 155 7.96 -13.67 1.68
CA ALA A 155 8.61 -14.30 0.52
C ALA A 155 10.09 -13.89 0.35
N ALA A 156 10.49 -12.73 0.90
CA ALA A 156 11.88 -12.25 0.90
C ALA A 156 12.52 -12.26 -0.50
N GLY A 157 11.79 -11.77 -1.51
CA GLY A 157 12.26 -11.70 -2.91
C GLY A 157 11.98 -12.97 -3.76
N ASP A 158 11.42 -14.02 -3.16
CA ASP A 158 11.04 -15.24 -3.87
C ASP A 158 9.65 -15.10 -4.52
N LEU A 159 9.64 -14.77 -5.81
CA LEU A 159 8.41 -14.56 -6.57
C LEU A 159 7.53 -15.83 -6.65
N SER A 160 8.13 -17.03 -6.63
CA SER A 160 7.39 -18.28 -6.65
C SER A 160 6.53 -18.45 -5.40
N LYS A 161 7.03 -18.06 -4.22
CA LYS A 161 6.24 -18.08 -2.96
C LYS A 161 5.05 -17.14 -3.00
N VAL A 162 5.22 -15.95 -3.58
CA VAL A 162 4.10 -15.02 -3.77
C VAL A 162 3.07 -15.61 -4.73
N THR A 163 3.54 -16.25 -5.81
CA THR A 163 2.67 -16.91 -6.79
C THR A 163 1.87 -18.05 -6.16
N GLU A 164 2.49 -18.88 -5.33
CA GLU A 164 1.80 -19.95 -4.60
C GLU A 164 0.69 -19.38 -3.69
N PHE A 165 0.96 -18.27 -3.01
CA PHE A 165 -0.06 -17.58 -2.22
C PHE A 165 -1.24 -17.13 -3.08
N VAL A 166 -0.98 -16.47 -4.22
CA VAL A 166 -2.02 -16.01 -5.14
C VAL A 166 -2.85 -17.18 -5.68
N LYS A 167 -2.20 -18.28 -6.11
CA LYS A 167 -2.89 -19.50 -6.57
C LYS A 167 -3.82 -20.06 -5.49
N LYS A 168 -3.35 -20.10 -4.25
CA LYS A 168 -4.12 -20.62 -3.12
C LYS A 168 -5.38 -19.77 -2.85
N GLN A 169 -5.29 -18.44 -2.97
CA GLN A 169 -6.44 -17.56 -2.81
C GLN A 169 -7.48 -17.78 -3.91
N ASN A 170 -7.06 -17.96 -5.15
CA ASN A 170 -7.94 -18.23 -6.29
C ASN A 170 -8.74 -19.53 -6.16
N THR A 171 -8.25 -20.51 -5.41
CA THR A 171 -8.93 -21.80 -5.20
C THR A 171 -9.82 -21.82 -3.97
N THR A 172 -9.75 -20.81 -3.12
CA THR A 172 -10.58 -20.69 -1.92
C THR A 172 -11.91 -20.05 -2.31
N PRO A 173 -13.06 -20.73 -2.15
CA PRO A 173 -14.35 -20.09 -2.41
C PRO A 173 -14.52 -18.89 -1.48
N PRO A 174 -15.15 -17.78 -1.94
CA PRO A 174 -15.39 -16.63 -1.10
C PRO A 174 -16.15 -17.08 0.16
N ALA A 175 -15.70 -16.58 1.33
CA ALA A 175 -16.40 -16.85 2.57
C ALA A 175 -17.87 -16.48 2.42
N ALA A 176 -18.76 -17.43 2.67
CA ALA A 176 -20.20 -17.20 2.59
C ALA A 176 -20.53 -15.99 3.48
N ALA A 177 -21.11 -14.96 2.87
CA ALA A 177 -21.61 -13.81 3.60
C ALA A 177 -22.64 -14.34 4.61
N SER A 178 -22.33 -14.26 5.89
CA SER A 178 -23.26 -14.60 6.98
C SER A 178 -24.41 -13.62 6.89
N SER A 179 -25.58 -14.16 6.52
CA SER A 179 -26.86 -13.43 6.47
C SER A 179 -27.27 -12.98 7.85
#